data_b42a0cb246638d95ebed23cf8fec596b
#
_entry.id   b42a0cb246638d95ebed23cf8fec596b
#
_cell.length_a   1.000
_cell.length_b   1.000
_cell.length_c   1.000
_cell.angle_alpha   90.00
_cell.angle_beta   90.00
_cell.angle_gamma   90.00
#
_symmetry.space_group_name_H-M   'P 1'
#
loop_
_entity.id
_entity.type
_entity.pdbx_description
1 polymer ?
#
loop_
_entity_poly.entity_id
_entity_poly.type
_entity_poly.pdbx_seq_one_letter_code
_entity_poly.pdbx_strand_id
1 'polypeptide(L)'
;MKTSSKGVSLIKSFEGCRLKAYKCPAGVWTIGYGHTAGVKEGDTITQEQADEYLRNDLAKYEKAVMNYDSIYHFNQNQFDALVSFTYNCGAGNLKNLTQSGKRTLTQISTKLPLYNKAGGVVLRGLQRRRAAEKELFDTPIEIDKTDTTKYYPQYTGDSPRVDDVLSAIGANSDYDMTQTKPYLRRKPIATANNINNYSGTAAQNNKIIKLAKDGKLRRA
;
A
#
# COMPACT_ATOMS: atom_id res chain seq x y z
N MET A 1 -8.31 4.29 -2.66
CA MET A 1 -8.18 2.81 -2.75
C MET A 1 -9.15 2.16 -1.77
N LYS A 2 -9.46 0.86 -1.97
CA LYS A 2 -10.22 0.00 -1.04
C LYS A 2 -9.37 -1.22 -0.73
N THR A 3 -9.58 -1.80 0.45
CA THR A 3 -8.91 -3.03 0.86
C THR A 3 -9.30 -4.18 -0.07
N SER A 4 -8.31 -4.86 -0.64
CA SER A 4 -8.54 -5.99 -1.54
C SER A 4 -9.01 -7.23 -0.78
N SER A 5 -9.45 -8.26 -1.51
CA SER A 5 -9.77 -9.57 -0.91
C SER A 5 -8.59 -10.16 -0.14
N LYS A 6 -7.36 -9.95 -0.62
CA LYS A 6 -6.12 -10.39 0.04
C LYS A 6 -5.93 -9.66 1.38
N GLY A 7 -6.13 -8.35 1.41
CA GLY A 7 -6.05 -7.55 2.63
C GLY A 7 -7.13 -7.93 3.65
N VAL A 8 -8.39 -8.13 3.19
CA VAL A 8 -9.48 -8.62 4.04
C VAL A 8 -9.17 -10.00 4.62
N SER A 9 -8.67 -10.93 3.80
CA SER A 9 -8.27 -12.27 4.26
C SER A 9 -7.16 -12.23 5.31
N LEU A 10 -6.17 -11.35 5.12
CA LEU A 10 -5.12 -11.14 6.11
C LEU A 10 -5.70 -10.69 7.46
N ILE A 11 -6.59 -9.70 7.47
CA ILE A 11 -7.24 -9.22 8.71
C ILE A 11 -8.02 -10.34 9.37
N LYS A 12 -8.88 -11.05 8.61
CA LYS A 12 -9.69 -12.16 9.12
C LYS A 12 -8.85 -13.24 9.78
N SER A 13 -7.67 -13.54 9.25
CA SER A 13 -6.79 -14.59 9.78
C SER A 13 -6.27 -14.30 11.20
N PHE A 14 -6.28 -13.03 11.63
CA PHE A 14 -5.80 -12.60 12.95
C PHE A 14 -6.91 -12.21 13.93
N GLU A 15 -8.11 -11.82 13.46
CA GLU A 15 -9.17 -11.32 14.36
C GLU A 15 -10.06 -12.41 14.92
N GLY A 16 -10.22 -13.52 14.24
CA GLY A 16 -11.25 -14.52 14.56
C GLY A 16 -12.66 -13.97 14.35
N CYS A 17 -13.63 -14.83 14.13
CA CYS A 17 -15.02 -14.44 13.92
C CYS A 17 -15.93 -15.04 15.00
N ARG A 18 -16.77 -14.21 15.60
CA ARG A 18 -17.81 -14.67 16.53
C ARG A 18 -19.18 -14.25 16.01
N LEU A 19 -20.01 -15.23 15.64
CA LEU A 19 -21.33 -14.99 15.09
C LEU A 19 -22.39 -14.69 16.14
N LYS A 20 -22.08 -14.84 17.42
CA LYS A 20 -22.92 -14.48 18.58
C LYS A 20 -22.24 -13.36 19.35
N ALA A 21 -23.01 -12.35 19.75
CA ALA A 21 -22.54 -11.22 20.52
C ALA A 21 -21.89 -11.65 21.85
N TYR A 22 -20.79 -11.02 22.18
CA TYR A 22 -20.05 -11.24 23.43
C TYR A 22 -19.55 -9.90 24.00
N LYS A 23 -19.31 -9.85 25.28
CA LYS A 23 -18.62 -8.70 25.88
C LYS A 23 -17.11 -8.83 25.72
N CYS A 24 -16.49 -7.83 25.07
CA CYS A 24 -15.03 -7.73 25.03
C CYS A 24 -14.46 -7.36 26.43
N PRO A 25 -13.15 -7.45 26.67
CA PRO A 25 -12.54 -7.10 27.97
C PRO A 25 -12.87 -5.68 28.46
N ALA A 26 -13.20 -4.77 27.55
CA ALA A 26 -13.65 -3.41 27.88
C ALA A 26 -15.15 -3.32 28.22
N GLY A 27 -15.87 -4.46 28.28
CA GLY A 27 -17.30 -4.51 28.60
C GLY A 27 -18.25 -4.13 27.45
N VAL A 28 -17.74 -3.93 26.24
CA VAL A 28 -18.52 -3.53 25.06
C VAL A 28 -19.04 -4.76 24.34
N TRP A 29 -20.34 -4.77 23.98
CA TRP A 29 -20.92 -5.81 23.15
C TRP A 29 -20.28 -5.81 21.74
N THR A 30 -19.80 -6.96 21.32
CA THR A 30 -18.98 -7.13 20.13
C THR A 30 -19.45 -8.37 19.36
N ILE A 31 -19.41 -8.32 18.04
CA ILE A 31 -19.81 -9.43 17.16
C ILE A 31 -18.94 -9.47 15.89
N GLY A 32 -18.96 -10.57 15.16
CA GLY A 32 -18.19 -10.75 13.93
C GLY A 32 -16.68 -10.67 14.17
N TYR A 33 -16.01 -9.85 13.42
CA TYR A 33 -14.56 -9.59 13.50
C TYR A 33 -14.18 -8.40 14.39
N GLY A 34 -14.99 -8.11 15.39
CA GLY A 34 -14.75 -6.99 16.30
C GLY A 34 -15.69 -5.80 16.09
N HIS A 35 -16.79 -6.00 15.37
CA HIS A 35 -17.84 -4.98 15.20
C HIS A 35 -18.56 -4.69 16.52
N THR A 36 -18.77 -3.41 16.83
CA THR A 36 -19.40 -2.97 18.10
C THR A 36 -20.59 -2.04 17.90
N ALA A 37 -20.74 -1.44 16.72
CA ALA A 37 -21.77 -0.44 16.48
C ALA A 37 -23.16 -1.07 16.49
N GLY A 38 -24.04 -0.66 17.43
CA GLY A 38 -25.41 -1.13 17.55
C GLY A 38 -25.56 -2.56 18.10
N VAL A 39 -24.47 -3.24 18.47
CA VAL A 39 -24.50 -4.62 18.96
C VAL A 39 -25.08 -4.68 20.38
N LYS A 40 -26.01 -5.62 20.59
CA LYS A 40 -26.70 -5.85 21.85
C LYS A 40 -26.51 -7.28 22.35
N GLU A 41 -26.83 -7.50 23.59
CA GLU A 41 -26.87 -8.84 24.16
C GLU A 41 -27.84 -9.74 23.40
N GLY A 42 -27.41 -10.97 23.09
CA GLY A 42 -28.20 -11.94 22.39
C GLY A 42 -28.15 -11.85 20.87
N ASP A 43 -27.58 -10.79 20.30
CA ASP A 43 -27.47 -10.65 18.83
C ASP A 43 -26.71 -11.82 18.21
N THR A 44 -27.20 -12.27 17.06
CA THR A 44 -26.56 -13.28 16.21
C THR A 44 -26.55 -12.81 14.77
N ILE A 45 -25.51 -13.14 14.05
CA ILE A 45 -25.34 -12.80 12.63
C ILE A 45 -24.87 -14.00 11.82
N THR A 46 -25.06 -13.93 10.50
CA THR A 46 -24.46 -14.89 9.57
C THR A 46 -22.99 -14.55 9.28
N GLN A 47 -22.28 -15.47 8.63
CA GLN A 47 -20.90 -15.22 8.18
C GLN A 47 -20.85 -14.07 7.17
N GLU A 48 -21.83 -14.00 6.26
CA GLU A 48 -21.93 -12.95 5.25
C GLU A 48 -22.11 -11.57 5.91
N GLN A 49 -22.97 -11.50 6.94
CA GLN A 49 -23.16 -10.26 7.71
C GLN A 49 -21.87 -9.86 8.47
N ALA A 50 -21.15 -10.83 9.04
CA ALA A 50 -19.86 -10.55 9.67
C ALA A 50 -18.85 -9.99 8.66
N ASP A 51 -18.84 -10.51 7.45
CA ASP A 51 -17.98 -10.06 6.35
C ASP A 51 -18.35 -8.65 5.88
N GLU A 52 -19.63 -8.35 5.80
CA GLU A 52 -20.14 -7.02 5.47
C GLU A 52 -19.78 -5.99 6.56
N TYR A 53 -19.99 -6.33 7.83
CA TYR A 53 -19.61 -5.47 8.95
C TYR A 53 -18.12 -5.17 8.93
N LEU A 54 -17.27 -6.18 8.69
CA LEU A 54 -15.84 -5.95 8.56
C LEU A 54 -15.51 -4.97 7.43
N ARG A 55 -16.09 -5.14 6.24
CA ARG A 55 -15.87 -4.23 5.10
C ARG A 55 -16.28 -2.80 5.41
N ASN A 56 -17.41 -2.62 6.11
CA ASN A 56 -17.89 -1.30 6.52
C ASN A 56 -16.97 -0.67 7.58
N ASP A 57 -16.54 -1.47 8.56
CA ASP A 57 -15.62 -1.01 9.61
C ASP A 57 -14.24 -0.62 9.07
N LEU A 58 -13.78 -1.26 7.98
CA LEU A 58 -12.51 -0.93 7.34
C LEU A 58 -12.48 0.48 6.76
N ALA A 59 -13.61 1.07 6.41
CA ALA A 59 -13.66 2.38 5.73
C ALA A 59 -12.91 3.50 6.50
N LYS A 60 -12.99 3.52 7.83
CA LYS A 60 -12.28 4.51 8.67
C LYS A 60 -10.76 4.31 8.65
N TYR A 61 -10.29 3.07 8.56
CA TYR A 61 -8.86 2.74 8.51
C TYR A 61 -8.29 2.96 7.10
N GLU A 62 -9.07 2.62 6.07
CA GLU A 62 -8.77 2.96 4.68
C GLU A 62 -8.58 4.46 4.51
N LYS A 63 -9.48 5.28 5.09
CA LYS A 63 -9.36 6.74 5.08
C LYS A 63 -8.08 7.20 5.77
N ALA A 64 -7.72 6.62 6.92
CA ALA A 64 -6.50 6.96 7.63
C ALA A 64 -5.23 6.68 6.81
N VAL A 65 -5.18 5.54 6.10
CA VAL A 65 -4.06 5.21 5.22
C VAL A 65 -4.04 6.11 3.98
N MET A 66 -5.21 6.37 3.37
CA MET A 66 -5.34 7.25 2.20
C MET A 66 -4.83 8.68 2.44
N ASN A 67 -4.86 9.18 3.68
CA ASN A 67 -4.29 10.49 4.01
C ASN A 67 -2.79 10.60 3.68
N TYR A 68 -2.10 9.48 3.54
CA TYR A 68 -0.68 9.42 3.17
C TYR A 68 -0.45 9.05 1.69
N ASP A 69 -1.49 8.75 0.93
CA ASP A 69 -1.34 8.29 -0.45
C ASP A 69 -0.71 9.35 -1.37
N SER A 70 -0.99 10.63 -1.14
CA SER A 70 -0.36 11.73 -1.89
C SER A 70 1.16 11.81 -1.70
N ILE A 71 1.69 11.23 -0.61
CA ILE A 71 3.13 11.19 -0.29
C ILE A 71 3.75 9.90 -0.83
N TYR A 72 3.12 8.75 -0.55
CA TYR A 72 3.73 7.44 -0.77
C TYR A 72 3.30 6.77 -2.06
N HIS A 73 2.09 7.09 -2.55
CA HIS A 73 1.52 6.46 -3.73
C HIS A 73 1.51 4.94 -3.62
N PHE A 74 0.88 4.48 -2.56
CA PHE A 74 0.83 3.07 -2.21
C PHE A 74 0.37 2.19 -3.37
N ASN A 75 1.05 1.07 -3.55
CA ASN A 75 0.48 -0.03 -4.30
C ASN A 75 -0.58 -0.76 -3.46
N GLN A 76 -1.35 -1.66 -4.08
CA GLN A 76 -2.45 -2.36 -3.40
C GLN A 76 -1.95 -3.17 -2.21
N ASN A 77 -0.82 -3.87 -2.31
CA ASN A 77 -0.26 -4.68 -1.23
C ASN A 77 0.19 -3.81 -0.04
N GLN A 78 0.83 -2.69 -0.32
CA GLN A 78 1.24 -1.72 0.70
C GLN A 78 0.03 -1.10 1.41
N PHE A 79 -1.00 -0.75 0.64
CA PHE A 79 -2.25 -0.23 1.18
C PHE A 79 -2.91 -1.24 2.09
N ASP A 80 -3.10 -2.49 1.63
CA ASP A 80 -3.75 -3.56 2.38
C ASP A 80 -3.01 -3.87 3.70
N ALA A 81 -1.68 -3.96 3.65
CA ALA A 81 -0.85 -4.19 4.82
C ALA A 81 -1.00 -3.07 5.85
N LEU A 82 -1.00 -1.81 5.41
CA LEU A 82 -1.16 -0.66 6.30
C LEU A 82 -2.60 -0.53 6.84
N VAL A 83 -3.61 -0.94 6.08
CA VAL A 83 -4.99 -1.03 6.60
C VAL A 83 -5.07 -2.10 7.69
N SER A 84 -4.49 -3.30 7.48
CA SER A 84 -4.41 -4.34 8.53
C SER A 84 -3.68 -3.84 9.78
N PHE A 85 -2.54 -3.18 9.60
CA PHE A 85 -1.80 -2.57 10.70
C PHE A 85 -2.65 -1.54 11.45
N THR A 86 -3.31 -0.65 10.72
CA THR A 86 -4.11 0.45 11.31
C THR A 86 -5.36 -0.09 12.00
N TYR A 87 -5.97 -1.15 11.48
CA TYR A 87 -7.07 -1.85 12.11
C TYR A 87 -6.69 -2.37 13.51
N ASN A 88 -5.52 -2.96 13.64
CA ASN A 88 -5.03 -3.52 14.90
C ASN A 88 -4.41 -2.48 15.85
N CYS A 89 -3.63 -1.55 15.32
CA CYS A 89 -2.83 -0.62 16.11
C CYS A 89 -3.44 0.79 16.23
N GLY A 90 -4.43 1.13 15.40
CA GLY A 90 -5.06 2.45 15.34
C GLY A 90 -4.28 3.47 14.52
N ALA A 91 -4.97 4.55 14.13
CA ALA A 91 -4.43 5.63 13.29
C ALA A 91 -3.28 6.41 13.97
N GLY A 92 -3.24 6.48 15.30
CA GLY A 92 -2.14 7.10 16.03
C GLY A 92 -0.82 6.36 15.81
N ASN A 93 -0.85 5.02 15.83
CA ASN A 93 0.32 4.21 15.54
C ASN A 93 0.71 4.23 14.07
N LEU A 94 -0.24 4.36 13.15
CA LEU A 94 0.06 4.61 11.74
C LEU A 94 0.83 5.93 11.55
N LYS A 95 0.40 7.01 12.23
CA LYS A 95 1.11 8.29 12.23
C LYS A 95 2.54 8.15 12.74
N ASN A 96 2.74 7.38 13.82
CA ASN A 96 4.06 7.09 14.37
C ASN A 96 4.90 6.21 13.43
N LEU A 97 4.29 5.19 12.82
CA LEU A 97 4.95 4.30 11.86
C LEU A 97 5.41 5.06 10.62
N THR A 98 4.61 5.96 10.09
CA THR A 98 4.96 6.80 8.93
C THR A 98 5.78 8.03 9.31
N GLN A 99 5.91 8.32 10.60
CA GLN A 99 6.49 9.58 11.11
C GLN A 99 5.84 10.81 10.45
N SER A 100 4.50 10.79 10.37
CA SER A 100 3.70 11.82 9.70
C SER A 100 4.09 12.05 8.23
N GLY A 101 4.47 10.98 7.52
CA GLY A 101 4.85 11.05 6.10
C GLY A 101 6.34 11.31 5.85
N LYS A 102 7.18 11.34 6.89
CA LYS A 102 8.62 11.61 6.75
C LYS A 102 9.48 10.37 6.49
N ARG A 103 9.00 9.17 6.83
CA ARG A 103 9.74 7.92 6.54
C ARG A 103 9.57 7.51 5.10
N THR A 104 10.58 6.84 4.55
CA THR A 104 10.48 6.14 3.26
C THR A 104 9.68 4.84 3.42
N LEU A 105 9.18 4.27 2.31
CA LEU A 105 8.51 2.96 2.31
C LEU A 105 9.40 1.87 2.91
N THR A 106 10.68 1.85 2.57
CA THR A 106 11.66 0.91 3.15
C THR A 106 11.78 1.06 4.67
N GLN A 107 11.81 2.29 5.16
CA GLN A 107 11.84 2.54 6.61
C GLN A 107 10.54 2.11 7.29
N ILE A 108 9.38 2.30 6.66
CA ILE A 108 8.09 1.82 7.16
C ILE A 108 8.12 0.30 7.28
N SER A 109 8.49 -0.42 6.21
CA SER A 109 8.64 -1.87 6.19
C SER A 109 9.54 -2.37 7.33
N THR A 110 10.72 -1.77 7.51
CA THR A 110 11.67 -2.14 8.56
C THR A 110 11.12 -1.91 9.97
N LYS A 111 10.28 -0.88 10.17
CA LYS A 111 9.73 -0.52 11.49
C LYS A 111 8.44 -1.27 11.85
N LEU A 112 7.70 -1.78 10.87
CA LEU A 112 6.47 -2.53 11.07
C LEU A 112 6.60 -3.63 12.15
N PRO A 113 7.62 -4.51 12.12
CA PRO A 113 7.78 -5.59 13.10
C PRO A 113 7.95 -5.14 14.55
N LEU A 114 8.30 -3.89 14.79
CA LEU A 114 8.51 -3.36 16.15
C LEU A 114 7.21 -3.13 16.92
N TYR A 115 6.05 -3.10 16.24
CA TYR A 115 4.72 -2.93 16.85
C TYR A 115 4.13 -4.26 17.33
N ASN A 116 4.91 -5.03 18.09
CA ASN A 116 4.60 -6.39 18.53
C ASN A 116 4.36 -6.51 20.05
N LYS A 117 4.15 -5.37 20.74
CA LYS A 117 3.98 -5.34 22.20
C LYS A 117 2.58 -4.89 22.58
N ALA A 118 2.08 -5.44 23.69
CA ALA A 118 0.94 -4.91 24.44
C ALA A 118 1.31 -4.86 25.92
N GLY A 119 1.01 -3.76 26.60
CA GLY A 119 1.42 -3.54 27.99
C GLY A 119 2.95 -3.66 28.21
N GLY A 120 3.77 -3.30 27.19
CA GLY A 120 5.23 -3.42 27.25
C GLY A 120 5.77 -4.83 26.94
N VAL A 121 4.93 -5.86 26.92
CA VAL A 121 5.31 -7.27 26.70
C VAL A 121 5.19 -7.65 25.23
N VAL A 122 6.19 -8.35 24.71
CA VAL A 122 6.16 -8.91 23.35
C VAL A 122 5.19 -10.07 23.28
N LEU A 123 4.24 -10.03 22.34
CA LEU A 123 3.25 -11.08 22.14
C LEU A 123 3.51 -11.83 20.83
N ARG A 124 3.60 -13.17 20.89
CA ARG A 124 3.81 -14.03 19.71
C ARG A 124 2.76 -13.83 18.60
N GLY A 125 1.50 -13.58 19.00
CA GLY A 125 0.42 -13.28 18.03
C GLY A 125 0.69 -12.01 17.26
N LEU A 126 1.13 -10.94 17.94
CA LEU A 126 1.49 -9.68 17.31
C LEU A 126 2.76 -9.80 16.45
N GLN A 127 3.75 -10.58 16.87
CA GLN A 127 4.93 -10.86 16.04
C GLN A 127 4.54 -11.51 14.70
N ARG A 128 3.69 -12.56 14.75
CA ARG A 128 3.20 -13.22 13.52
C ARG A 128 2.42 -12.27 12.64
N ARG A 129 1.54 -11.46 13.23
CA ARG A 129 0.74 -10.47 12.48
C ARG A 129 1.63 -9.44 11.78
N ARG A 130 2.57 -8.86 12.49
CA ARG A 130 3.53 -7.89 11.92
C ARG A 130 4.40 -8.49 10.83
N ALA A 131 4.81 -9.75 10.98
CA ALA A 131 5.56 -10.47 9.95
C ALA A 131 4.73 -10.63 8.67
N ALA A 132 3.48 -11.07 8.77
CA ALA A 132 2.59 -11.23 7.63
C ALA A 132 2.22 -9.89 6.95
N GLU A 133 2.01 -8.83 7.75
CA GLU A 133 1.79 -7.48 7.22
C GLU A 133 3.02 -6.93 6.50
N LYS A 134 4.21 -7.17 7.04
CA LYS A 134 5.47 -6.80 6.38
C LYS A 134 5.67 -7.57 5.07
N GLU A 135 5.44 -8.87 5.08
CA GLU A 135 5.53 -9.71 3.88
C GLU A 135 4.60 -9.21 2.78
N LEU A 136 3.33 -8.92 3.12
CA LEU A 136 2.40 -8.34 2.17
C LEU A 136 2.86 -6.96 1.68
N PHE A 137 3.36 -6.10 2.57
CA PHE A 137 3.85 -4.77 2.24
C PHE A 137 5.01 -4.80 1.25
N ASP A 138 5.92 -5.75 1.42
CA ASP A 138 7.12 -5.91 0.60
C ASP A 138 6.88 -6.72 -0.68
N THR A 139 5.72 -7.39 -0.79
CA THR A 139 5.37 -8.17 -1.99
C THR A 139 5.12 -7.23 -3.17
N PRO A 140 5.89 -7.32 -4.26
CA PRO A 140 5.64 -6.54 -5.46
C PRO A 140 4.24 -6.83 -6.02
N ILE A 141 3.63 -5.86 -6.71
CA ILE A 141 2.47 -6.14 -7.55
C ILE A 141 2.99 -6.74 -8.84
N GLU A 142 2.50 -7.93 -9.21
CA GLU A 142 2.69 -8.44 -10.55
C GLU A 142 2.02 -7.48 -11.54
N ILE A 143 2.82 -6.91 -12.40
CA ILE A 143 2.34 -6.06 -13.48
C ILE A 143 2.16 -6.99 -14.67
N ASP A 144 0.93 -7.14 -15.12
CA ASP A 144 0.67 -7.75 -16.42
C ASP A 144 1.35 -6.90 -17.50
N LYS A 145 2.50 -7.37 -17.94
CA LYS A 145 3.31 -6.69 -18.97
C LYS A 145 2.62 -6.69 -20.34
N THR A 146 1.58 -7.49 -20.53
CA THR A 146 0.87 -7.60 -21.80
C THR A 146 -0.23 -6.57 -21.98
N ASP A 147 -0.79 -6.02 -20.88
CA ASP A 147 -1.82 -4.98 -20.92
C ASP A 147 -1.24 -3.61 -20.54
N THR A 148 -0.55 -2.99 -21.49
CA THR A 148 -0.01 -1.63 -21.35
C THR A 148 -1.11 -0.57 -21.30
N THR A 149 -2.28 -0.80 -21.86
CA THR A 149 -3.40 0.16 -21.90
C THR A 149 -4.02 0.38 -20.52
N LYS A 150 -4.06 -0.63 -19.69
CA LYS A 150 -4.60 -0.57 -18.32
C LYS A 150 -3.79 0.36 -17.41
N TYR A 151 -2.48 0.43 -17.64
CA TYR A 151 -1.56 1.26 -16.86
C TYR A 151 -1.28 2.63 -17.48
N TYR A 152 -1.55 2.77 -18.77
CA TYR A 152 -1.27 3.97 -19.57
C TYR A 152 -2.43 4.29 -20.52
N PRO A 153 -3.65 4.57 -20.02
CA PRO A 153 -4.83 4.75 -20.85
C PRO A 153 -4.74 5.93 -21.84
N GLN A 154 -3.81 6.86 -21.63
CA GLN A 154 -3.55 7.97 -22.54
C GLN A 154 -2.46 7.69 -23.59
N TYR A 155 -1.95 6.47 -23.64
CA TYR A 155 -0.89 6.09 -24.55
C TYR A 155 -1.50 5.69 -25.91
N THR A 156 -1.72 6.66 -26.79
CA THR A 156 -2.17 6.42 -28.16
C THR A 156 -0.96 6.55 -29.12
N GLY A 157 -0.42 5.45 -29.51
CA GLY A 157 0.30 5.16 -30.74
C GLY A 157 1.70 5.75 -30.99
N ASP A 158 1.96 7.04 -30.84
CA ASP A 158 3.18 7.65 -31.36
C ASP A 158 4.21 8.18 -30.34
N SER A 159 3.99 7.94 -29.09
CA SER A 159 4.94 8.35 -28.04
C SER A 159 5.80 7.16 -27.59
N PRO A 160 7.11 7.33 -27.36
CA PRO A 160 7.96 6.23 -26.93
C PRO A 160 7.42 5.63 -25.64
N ARG A 161 7.26 4.31 -25.59
CA ARG A 161 6.89 3.56 -24.40
C ARG A 161 7.97 3.68 -23.35
N VAL A 162 7.64 3.47 -22.08
CA VAL A 162 8.63 3.45 -21.01
C VAL A 162 9.73 2.43 -21.33
N ASP A 163 9.37 1.28 -21.88
CA ASP A 163 10.33 0.25 -22.29
C ASP A 163 11.25 0.72 -23.43
N ASP A 164 10.76 1.54 -24.36
CA ASP A 164 11.58 2.16 -25.42
C ASP A 164 12.57 3.15 -24.83
N VAL A 165 12.16 3.90 -23.80
CA VAL A 165 13.02 4.84 -23.07
C VAL A 165 14.07 4.08 -22.28
N LEU A 166 13.67 3.03 -21.57
CA LEU A 166 14.60 2.20 -20.79
C LEU A 166 15.61 1.48 -21.69
N SER A 167 15.15 0.94 -22.82
CA SER A 167 16.02 0.36 -23.85
C SER A 167 16.98 1.38 -24.41
N ALA A 168 16.51 2.60 -24.70
CA ALA A 168 17.34 3.68 -25.24
C ALA A 168 18.43 4.18 -24.28
N ILE A 169 18.22 4.05 -22.96
CA ILE A 169 19.20 4.40 -21.94
C ILE A 169 20.07 3.21 -21.52
N GLY A 170 19.86 2.03 -22.09
CA GLY A 170 20.62 0.82 -21.75
C GLY A 170 20.29 0.25 -20.37
N ALA A 171 19.13 0.57 -19.81
CA ALA A 171 18.66 -0.03 -18.56
C ALA A 171 18.20 -1.46 -18.85
N ASN A 172 18.79 -2.43 -18.14
CA ASN A 172 18.38 -3.83 -18.22
C ASN A 172 17.01 -4.05 -17.60
N SER A 173 16.38 -5.20 -17.91
CA SER A 173 15.12 -5.68 -17.29
C SER A 173 15.16 -5.79 -15.76
N ASP A 174 16.35 -5.74 -15.18
CA ASP A 174 16.60 -5.77 -13.74
C ASP A 174 16.49 -4.40 -13.05
N TYR A 175 16.18 -3.35 -13.82
CA TYR A 175 15.90 -2.05 -13.21
C TYR A 175 14.60 -2.15 -12.40
N ASP A 176 14.69 -1.84 -11.11
CA ASP A 176 13.52 -1.88 -10.22
C ASP A 176 12.45 -0.87 -10.66
N MET A 177 11.59 -1.33 -11.54
CA MET A 177 10.47 -0.56 -12.11
C MET A 177 9.44 -0.19 -11.04
N THR A 178 9.46 -0.80 -9.86
CA THR A 178 8.57 -0.45 -8.76
C THR A 178 8.95 0.89 -8.14
N GLN A 179 10.23 1.26 -8.21
CA GLN A 179 10.74 2.54 -7.71
C GLN A 179 10.61 3.67 -8.74
N THR A 180 10.69 3.36 -10.03
CA THR A 180 10.70 4.36 -11.11
C THR A 180 9.31 4.70 -11.64
N LYS A 181 8.36 3.76 -11.65
CA LYS A 181 7.00 3.98 -12.18
C LYS A 181 6.20 5.07 -11.45
N PRO A 182 6.20 5.18 -10.12
CA PRO A 182 5.55 6.30 -9.44
C PRO A 182 6.18 7.65 -9.77
N TYR A 183 7.48 7.66 -10.03
CA TYR A 183 8.21 8.89 -10.36
C TYR A 183 7.90 9.36 -11.79
N LEU A 184 7.80 8.45 -12.74
CA LEU A 184 7.42 8.73 -14.13
C LEU A 184 5.96 9.20 -14.24
N ARG A 185 5.07 8.74 -13.35
CA ARG A 185 3.65 9.10 -13.35
C ARG A 185 3.35 10.53 -12.91
N ARG A 186 4.22 11.21 -12.17
CA ARG A 186 3.82 12.39 -11.38
C ARG A 186 4.60 13.68 -11.60
N LYS A 187 5.71 13.64 -12.29
CA LYS A 187 6.42 14.87 -12.64
C LYS A 187 6.58 14.97 -14.15
N PRO A 188 6.45 16.17 -14.72
CA PRO A 188 6.82 16.35 -16.12
C PRO A 188 8.30 15.99 -16.22
N ILE A 189 8.57 14.84 -16.82
CA ILE A 189 9.93 14.49 -17.25
C ILE A 189 10.46 15.55 -18.24
N ALA A 190 9.60 16.43 -18.68
CA ALA A 190 9.86 17.50 -19.63
C ALA A 190 10.77 18.63 -19.10
N THR A 191 11.10 18.68 -17.81
CA THR A 191 12.04 19.67 -17.30
C THR A 191 13.36 19.02 -16.92
N ALA A 192 14.43 19.40 -17.61
CA ALA A 192 15.80 18.91 -17.41
C ALA A 192 16.23 18.90 -15.93
N ASN A 193 15.65 19.74 -15.08
CA ASN A 193 16.01 19.87 -13.67
C ASN A 193 15.48 18.72 -12.77
N ASN A 194 14.52 17.91 -13.25
CA ASN A 194 13.94 16.81 -12.45
C ASN A 194 14.61 15.45 -12.69
N ILE A 195 15.54 15.38 -13.65
CA ILE A 195 16.18 14.12 -14.08
C ILE A 195 17.45 13.85 -13.30
N ASN A 196 17.99 14.85 -12.60
CA ASN A 196 19.25 14.73 -11.83
C ASN A 196 19.17 13.78 -10.62
N ASN A 197 17.99 13.27 -10.28
CA ASN A 197 17.79 12.32 -9.18
C ASN A 197 17.67 10.85 -9.66
N TYR A 198 17.86 10.59 -10.94
CA TYR A 198 17.94 9.23 -11.46
C TYR A 198 19.28 8.60 -11.07
N SER A 199 19.25 7.43 -10.47
CA SER A 199 20.44 6.65 -10.09
C SER A 199 21.13 5.98 -11.30
N GLY A 200 21.02 6.56 -12.48
CA GLY A 200 21.68 6.10 -13.69
C GLY A 200 23.07 6.71 -13.89
N THR A 201 23.85 6.11 -14.80
CA THR A 201 25.15 6.69 -15.19
C THR A 201 24.97 8.06 -15.83
N ALA A 202 26.01 8.91 -15.83
CA ALA A 202 25.97 10.23 -16.45
C ALA A 202 25.57 10.18 -17.95
N ALA A 203 25.95 9.12 -18.67
CA ALA A 203 25.57 8.91 -20.06
C ALA A 203 24.06 8.60 -20.22
N GLN A 204 23.49 7.82 -19.32
CA GLN A 204 22.08 7.50 -19.29
C GLN A 204 21.25 8.75 -18.96
N ASN A 205 21.65 9.53 -17.97
CA ASN A 205 21.00 10.78 -17.58
C ASN A 205 21.02 11.79 -18.74
N ASN A 206 22.14 11.91 -19.45
CA ASN A 206 22.25 12.79 -20.62
C ASN A 206 21.34 12.39 -21.78
N LYS A 207 21.12 11.08 -22.03
CA LYS A 207 20.15 10.59 -23.00
C LYS A 207 18.70 10.97 -22.62
N ILE A 208 18.33 10.79 -21.36
CA ILE A 208 17.00 11.18 -20.85
C ILE A 208 16.81 12.70 -20.99
N ILE A 209 17.80 13.50 -20.60
CA ILE A 209 17.76 14.96 -20.71
C ILE A 209 17.59 15.38 -22.18
N LYS A 210 18.29 14.73 -23.10
CA LYS A 210 18.15 15.00 -24.54
C LYS A 210 16.74 14.67 -25.04
N LEU A 211 16.21 13.50 -24.70
CA LEU A 211 14.84 13.10 -25.09
C LEU A 211 13.78 14.05 -24.50
N ALA A 212 13.98 14.54 -23.26
CA ALA A 212 13.09 15.53 -22.64
C ALA A 212 13.16 16.89 -23.34
N LYS A 213 14.38 17.36 -23.70
CA LYS A 213 14.58 18.61 -24.44
C LYS A 213 14.01 18.56 -25.86
N ASP A 214 14.09 17.40 -26.52
CA ASP A 214 13.57 17.20 -27.86
C ASP A 214 12.04 16.99 -27.88
N GLY A 215 11.37 17.07 -26.73
CA GLY A 215 9.93 16.85 -26.60
C GLY A 215 9.48 15.41 -26.89
N LYS A 216 10.45 14.48 -26.96
CA LYS A 216 10.20 13.06 -27.28
C LYS A 216 9.83 12.23 -26.04
N LEU A 217 10.08 12.77 -24.84
CA LEU A 217 9.65 12.19 -23.57
C LEU A 217 8.32 12.84 -23.17
N ARG A 218 7.26 12.06 -23.17
CA ARG A 218 5.96 12.51 -22.68
C ARG A 218 5.56 11.74 -21.43
N ARG A 219 4.71 12.36 -20.63
CA ARG A 219 4.10 11.68 -19.49
C ARG A 219 3.31 10.45 -19.98
N ALA A 220 3.54 9.32 -19.32
CA ALA A 220 2.58 8.24 -19.29
C ALA A 220 1.46 8.57 -18.33
#